data_7dc8a35cbb95a4552c09a1edce9cd0e2
#
_entry.id   7dc8a35cbb95a4552c09a1edce9cd0e2
#
_cell.length_a   1.000
_cell.length_b   1.000
_cell.length_c   1.000
_cell.angle_alpha   90.00
_cell.angle_beta   90.00
_cell.angle_gamma   90.00
#
_symmetry.space_group_name_H-M   'P 1'
#
loop_
_entity.id
_entity.type
_entity.pdbx_description
1 polymer ?
#
loop_
_entity_poly.entity_id
_entity_poly.type
_entity_poly.pdbx_seq_one_letter_code
_entity_poly.pdbx_strand_id
1 'polypeptide(L)'
;MTKIGFIGLGNMGTGMAINLSKNNLEILGFDIDQNIFEKLKNTGIQKSNDIETLTKQSDIIITMLPDGKASNDVWLEIIKYSKPGQYLIDCSTIDVKTSISIQKIASAKDLFTLDAPVSGGVIGADNGTLTFMVGGNLETFNNVKFLFNIMGKNSILCGDIGAD
;
A
#
# COMPACT_ATOMS: atom_id res chain seq x y z
N MET A 1 -18.33 1.61 3.76
CA MET A 1 -17.14 0.77 4.03
C MET A 1 -15.96 1.27 3.21
N THR A 2 -14.82 1.46 3.85
CA THR A 2 -13.60 1.91 3.17
C THR A 2 -13.09 0.84 2.23
N LYS A 3 -12.76 1.23 1.00
CA LYS A 3 -12.26 0.33 -0.04
C LYS A 3 -10.75 0.50 -0.17
N ILE A 4 -10.04 -0.59 0.05
CA ILE A 4 -8.58 -0.65 -0.01
C ILE A 4 -8.15 -1.41 -1.25
N GLY A 5 -7.35 -0.78 -2.10
CA GLY A 5 -6.66 -1.48 -3.17
C GLY A 5 -5.29 -1.95 -2.66
N PHE A 6 -4.96 -3.21 -2.84
CA PHE A 6 -3.68 -3.75 -2.43
C PHE A 6 -2.96 -4.37 -3.63
N ILE A 7 -1.82 -3.81 -3.98
CA ILE A 7 -1.02 -4.24 -5.13
C ILE A 7 0.30 -4.84 -4.65
N GLY A 8 0.57 -6.07 -5.07
CA GLY A 8 1.73 -6.82 -4.65
C GLY A 8 1.37 -7.81 -3.55
N LEU A 9 0.99 -9.01 -3.94
CA LEU A 9 0.51 -10.07 -3.06
C LEU A 9 1.52 -11.22 -2.98
N GLY A 10 2.78 -10.86 -2.83
CA GLY A 10 3.85 -11.79 -2.54
C GLY A 10 3.80 -12.25 -1.08
N ASN A 11 4.91 -12.78 -0.57
CA ASN A 11 4.96 -13.34 0.78
C ASN A 11 4.62 -12.30 1.87
N MET A 12 5.07 -11.07 1.71
CA MET A 12 4.77 -9.99 2.66
C MET A 12 3.36 -9.43 2.43
N GLY A 13 3.05 -9.05 1.20
CA GLY A 13 1.79 -8.39 0.87
C GLY A 13 0.58 -9.24 1.16
N THR A 14 0.66 -10.55 0.96
CA THR A 14 -0.44 -11.47 1.25
C THR A 14 -0.84 -11.42 2.73
N GLY A 15 0.12 -11.55 3.63
CA GLY A 15 -0.15 -11.48 5.07
C GLY A 15 -0.76 -10.15 5.48
N MET A 16 -0.21 -9.05 4.96
CA MET A 16 -0.71 -7.70 5.22
C MET A 16 -2.16 -7.55 4.75
N ALA A 17 -2.46 -7.95 3.52
CA ALA A 17 -3.79 -7.83 2.94
C ALA A 17 -4.82 -8.71 3.67
N ILE A 18 -4.45 -9.92 4.05
CA ILE A 18 -5.33 -10.81 4.82
C ILE A 18 -5.70 -10.19 6.17
N ASN A 19 -4.74 -9.61 6.88
CA ASN A 19 -5.01 -8.94 8.15
C ASN A 19 -5.98 -7.77 7.98
N LEU A 20 -5.82 -6.98 6.93
CA LEU A 20 -6.77 -5.91 6.61
C LEU A 20 -8.17 -6.47 6.34
N SER A 21 -8.28 -7.58 5.62
CA SER A 21 -9.56 -8.15 5.24
C SER A 21 -10.38 -8.66 6.44
N LYS A 22 -9.73 -8.91 7.57
CA LYS A 22 -10.40 -9.36 8.80
C LYS A 22 -11.02 -8.22 9.61
N ASN A 23 -10.85 -6.97 9.21
CA ASN A 23 -11.18 -5.80 10.00
C ASN A 23 -12.26 -4.91 9.38
N ASN A 24 -13.29 -5.52 8.80
CA ASN A 24 -14.43 -4.81 8.22
C ASN A 24 -14.02 -3.80 7.14
N LEU A 25 -13.04 -4.17 6.33
CA LEU A 25 -12.56 -3.40 5.18
C LEU A 25 -12.83 -4.21 3.91
N GLU A 26 -13.15 -3.51 2.84
CA GLU A 26 -13.29 -4.12 1.51
C GLU A 26 -11.94 -4.08 0.81
N ILE A 27 -11.35 -5.23 0.53
CA ILE A 27 -10.01 -5.34 -0.05
C ILE A 27 -10.09 -5.82 -1.50
N LEU A 28 -9.56 -5.00 -2.40
CA LEU A 28 -9.39 -5.33 -3.80
C LEU A 28 -7.91 -5.58 -4.06
N GLY A 29 -7.55 -6.77 -4.53
CA GLY A 29 -6.16 -7.16 -4.71
C GLY A 29 -5.75 -7.28 -6.16
N PHE A 30 -4.51 -6.92 -6.46
CA PHE A 30 -3.91 -7.15 -7.76
C PHE A 30 -2.47 -7.63 -7.61
N ASP A 31 -2.09 -8.63 -8.41
CA ASP A 31 -0.71 -9.07 -8.56
C ASP A 31 -0.50 -9.49 -10.00
N ILE A 32 0.71 -9.28 -10.51
CA ILE A 32 1.08 -9.69 -11.85
C ILE A 32 1.02 -11.21 -12.01
N ASP A 33 1.27 -11.96 -10.93
CA ASP A 33 1.07 -13.41 -10.88
C ASP A 33 -0.37 -13.71 -10.49
N GLN A 34 -1.20 -14.00 -11.47
CA GLN A 34 -2.62 -14.28 -11.26
C GLN A 34 -2.87 -15.58 -10.50
N ASN A 35 -1.89 -16.48 -10.41
CA ASN A 35 -2.03 -17.75 -9.70
C ASN A 35 -2.10 -17.56 -8.18
N ILE A 36 -1.65 -16.42 -7.66
CA ILE A 36 -1.72 -16.13 -6.23
C ILE A 36 -3.17 -16.17 -5.71
N PHE A 37 -4.15 -15.85 -6.54
CA PHE A 37 -5.55 -15.80 -6.13
C PHE A 37 -6.16 -17.16 -5.82
N GLU A 38 -5.56 -18.25 -6.29
CA GLU A 38 -5.97 -19.61 -5.88
C GLU A 38 -5.78 -19.79 -4.37
N LYS A 39 -4.71 -19.22 -3.81
CA LYS A 39 -4.41 -19.28 -2.37
C LYS A 39 -5.26 -18.32 -1.55
N LEU A 40 -5.93 -17.36 -2.19
CA LEU A 40 -6.68 -16.31 -1.50
C LEU A 40 -8.19 -16.52 -1.56
N LYS A 41 -8.67 -17.66 -2.07
CA LYS A 41 -10.10 -17.94 -2.30
C LYS A 41 -10.98 -17.78 -1.06
N ASN A 42 -10.50 -18.18 0.10
CA ASN A 42 -11.29 -18.15 1.34
C ASN A 42 -10.93 -16.95 2.23
N THR A 43 -10.27 -15.97 1.67
CA THR A 43 -9.98 -14.71 2.34
C THR A 43 -10.99 -13.65 1.90
N GLY A 44 -11.03 -12.52 2.57
CA GLY A 44 -11.88 -11.41 2.15
C GLY A 44 -11.34 -10.60 0.98
N ILE A 45 -10.26 -11.07 0.33
CA ILE A 45 -9.60 -10.34 -0.75
C ILE A 45 -10.28 -10.65 -2.09
N GLN A 46 -10.80 -9.62 -2.74
CA GLN A 46 -11.39 -9.73 -4.07
C GLN A 46 -10.34 -9.44 -5.14
N LYS A 47 -10.32 -10.26 -6.19
CA LYS A 47 -9.38 -10.09 -7.29
C LYS A 47 -9.79 -8.92 -8.19
N SER A 48 -8.84 -8.05 -8.49
CA SER A 48 -8.94 -7.09 -9.59
C SER A 48 -8.13 -7.61 -10.78
N ASN A 49 -8.66 -7.46 -11.98
CA ASN A 49 -7.98 -7.93 -13.19
C ASN A 49 -6.91 -6.96 -13.70
N ASP A 50 -6.98 -5.71 -13.30
CA ASP A 50 -6.03 -4.68 -13.72
C ASP A 50 -5.90 -3.57 -12.68
N ILE A 51 -4.84 -2.78 -12.82
CA ILE A 51 -4.56 -1.66 -11.92
C ILE A 51 -5.56 -0.53 -12.13
N GLU A 52 -6.04 -0.31 -13.34
CA GLU A 52 -7.02 0.73 -13.64
C GLU A 52 -8.29 0.56 -12.82
N THR A 53 -8.89 -0.63 -12.87
CA THR A 53 -10.13 -0.93 -12.13
C THR A 53 -9.91 -0.82 -10.63
N LEU A 54 -8.83 -1.39 -10.12
CA LEU A 54 -8.48 -1.31 -8.70
C LEU A 54 -8.35 0.15 -8.26
N THR A 55 -7.64 0.96 -9.03
CA THR A 55 -7.40 2.37 -8.70
C THR A 55 -8.71 3.15 -8.66
N LYS A 56 -9.55 2.97 -9.66
CA LYS A 56 -10.83 3.70 -9.75
C LYS A 56 -11.81 3.36 -8.63
N GLN A 57 -11.73 2.16 -8.09
CA GLN A 57 -12.66 1.67 -7.06
C GLN A 57 -12.15 1.83 -5.63
N SER A 58 -10.91 2.22 -5.43
CA SER A 58 -10.29 2.27 -4.11
C SER A 58 -10.27 3.68 -3.54
N ASP A 59 -10.44 3.78 -2.22
CA ASP A 59 -10.25 5.04 -1.48
C ASP A 59 -8.76 5.20 -1.10
N ILE A 60 -8.13 4.09 -0.74
CA ILE A 60 -6.73 4.03 -0.33
C ILE A 60 -6.07 2.90 -1.10
N ILE A 61 -4.90 3.14 -1.65
CA ILE A 61 -4.13 2.12 -2.40
C ILE A 61 -2.81 1.89 -1.68
N ILE A 62 -2.53 0.62 -1.38
CA ILE A 62 -1.29 0.18 -0.74
C ILE A 62 -0.50 -0.66 -1.73
N THR A 63 0.79 -0.39 -1.85
CA THR A 63 1.69 -1.18 -2.68
C THR A 63 2.76 -1.85 -1.83
N MET A 64 3.08 -3.11 -2.15
CA MET A 64 4.15 -3.87 -1.52
C MET A 64 4.89 -4.65 -2.60
N LEU A 65 5.86 -4.03 -3.23
CA LEU A 65 6.52 -4.49 -4.45
C LEU A 65 8.00 -4.82 -4.19
N PRO A 66 8.63 -5.67 -5.02
CA PRO A 66 9.95 -6.20 -4.72
C PRO A 66 11.11 -5.22 -4.88
N ASP A 67 10.95 -4.17 -5.69
CA ASP A 67 12.05 -3.24 -5.96
C ASP A 67 11.56 -1.85 -6.40
N GLY A 68 12.48 -0.89 -6.49
CA GLY A 68 12.15 0.49 -6.85
C GLY A 68 11.65 0.66 -8.27
N LYS A 69 12.11 -0.16 -9.21
CA LYS A 69 11.63 -0.10 -10.60
C LYS A 69 10.19 -0.55 -10.68
N ALA A 70 9.84 -1.67 -10.06
CA ALA A 70 8.47 -2.17 -10.00
C ALA A 70 7.55 -1.16 -9.33
N SER A 71 7.98 -0.57 -8.22
CA SER A 71 7.23 0.49 -7.53
C SER A 71 7.00 1.70 -8.44
N ASN A 72 8.04 2.17 -9.12
CA ASN A 72 7.92 3.33 -9.99
C ASN A 72 6.92 3.08 -11.13
N ASP A 73 7.03 1.94 -11.80
CA ASP A 73 6.15 1.61 -12.93
C ASP A 73 4.68 1.48 -12.50
N VAL A 74 4.44 0.80 -11.38
CA VAL A 74 3.10 0.61 -10.82
C VAL A 74 2.52 1.95 -10.36
N TRP A 75 3.29 2.77 -9.66
CA TRP A 75 2.82 4.06 -9.18
C TRP A 75 2.48 5.02 -10.30
N LEU A 76 3.26 5.06 -11.38
CA LEU A 76 2.92 5.86 -12.55
C LEU A 76 1.59 5.43 -13.16
N GLU A 77 1.31 4.13 -13.20
CA GLU A 77 0.04 3.62 -13.67
C GLU A 77 -1.11 3.97 -12.72
N ILE A 78 -0.92 3.82 -11.41
CA ILE A 78 -1.90 4.23 -10.41
C ILE A 78 -2.24 5.72 -10.57
N ILE A 79 -1.23 6.56 -10.66
CA ILE A 79 -1.41 8.02 -10.76
C ILE A 79 -2.18 8.37 -12.03
N LYS A 80 -1.93 7.66 -13.14
CA LYS A 80 -2.64 7.88 -14.40
C LYS A 80 -4.15 7.73 -14.25
N TYR A 81 -4.60 6.77 -13.45
CA TYR A 81 -6.02 6.46 -13.26
C TYR A 81 -6.63 7.04 -11.98
N SER A 82 -5.83 7.68 -11.16
CA SER A 82 -6.26 8.25 -9.88
C SER A 82 -7.15 9.47 -10.02
N LYS A 83 -7.92 9.71 -8.97
CA LYS A 83 -8.73 10.93 -8.80
C LYS A 83 -8.17 11.73 -7.63
N PRO A 84 -8.28 13.07 -7.66
CA PRO A 84 -7.90 13.87 -6.50
C PRO A 84 -8.52 13.37 -5.21
N GLY A 85 -7.75 13.40 -4.12
CA GLY A 85 -8.23 13.00 -2.80
C GLY A 85 -7.99 11.55 -2.42
N GLN A 86 -7.51 10.71 -3.34
CA GLN A 86 -7.13 9.34 -3.00
C GLN A 86 -5.82 9.30 -2.20
N TYR A 87 -5.68 8.26 -1.37
CA TYR A 87 -4.48 8.01 -0.57
C TYR A 87 -3.65 6.90 -1.22
N LEU A 88 -2.36 7.13 -1.37
CA LEU A 88 -1.40 6.17 -1.92
C LEU A 88 -0.31 5.92 -0.88
N ILE A 89 -0.14 4.66 -0.47
CA ILE A 89 0.84 4.25 0.54
C ILE A 89 1.77 3.22 -0.09
N ASP A 90 3.06 3.53 -0.18
CA ASP A 90 4.05 2.56 -0.66
C ASP A 90 4.78 1.94 0.53
N CYS A 91 4.53 0.66 0.77
CA CYS A 91 5.20 -0.12 1.81
C CYS A 91 6.44 -0.85 1.29
N SER A 92 6.76 -0.71 0.02
CA SER A 92 7.97 -1.30 -0.57
C SER A 92 9.21 -0.59 -0.05
N THR A 93 10.33 -1.33 0.04
CA THR A 93 11.61 -0.71 0.34
C THR A 93 12.22 -0.20 -0.96
N ILE A 94 12.20 1.10 -1.15
CA ILE A 94 12.76 1.77 -2.33
C ILE A 94 13.71 2.88 -1.92
N ASP A 95 14.54 3.33 -2.87
CA ASP A 95 15.46 4.43 -2.59
C ASP A 95 14.74 5.77 -2.42
N VAL A 96 15.35 6.67 -1.66
CA VAL A 96 14.80 7.98 -1.33
C VAL A 96 14.51 8.80 -2.58
N LYS A 97 15.39 8.75 -3.56
CA LYS A 97 15.24 9.51 -4.81
C LYS A 97 13.99 9.08 -5.58
N THR A 98 13.73 7.78 -5.65
CA THR A 98 12.52 7.24 -6.30
C THR A 98 11.26 7.66 -5.54
N SER A 99 11.25 7.58 -4.21
CA SER A 99 10.15 8.02 -3.37
C SER A 99 9.81 9.49 -3.61
N ILE A 100 10.80 10.37 -3.61
CA ILE A 100 10.61 11.81 -3.80
C ILE A 100 10.07 12.11 -5.20
N SER A 101 10.60 11.43 -6.22
CA SER A 101 10.17 11.61 -7.60
C SER A 101 8.69 11.26 -7.80
N ILE A 102 8.29 10.10 -7.29
CA ILE A 102 6.90 9.63 -7.34
C ILE A 102 5.98 10.60 -6.61
N GLN A 103 6.39 11.04 -5.42
CA GLN A 103 5.59 11.93 -4.59
C GLN A 103 5.32 13.27 -5.28
N LYS A 104 6.29 13.81 -6.01
CA LYS A 104 6.11 15.05 -6.75
C LYS A 104 5.04 14.93 -7.83
N ILE A 105 5.04 13.81 -8.56
CA ILE A 105 4.06 13.56 -9.61
C ILE A 105 2.66 13.39 -9.00
N ALA A 106 2.55 12.65 -7.90
CA ALA A 106 1.29 12.43 -7.20
C ALA A 106 0.72 13.72 -6.60
N SER A 107 1.56 14.56 -6.01
CA SER A 107 1.14 15.84 -5.43
C SER A 107 0.57 16.79 -6.48
N ALA A 108 1.11 16.78 -7.69
CA ALA A 108 0.59 17.59 -8.79
C ALA A 108 -0.84 17.18 -9.19
N LYS A 109 -1.29 16.00 -8.79
CA LYS A 109 -2.63 15.48 -9.04
C LYS A 109 -3.54 15.49 -7.80
N ASP A 110 -3.13 16.18 -6.74
CA ASP A 110 -3.84 16.31 -5.46
C ASP A 110 -4.11 14.96 -4.78
N LEU A 111 -3.14 14.05 -4.83
CA LEU A 111 -3.15 12.79 -4.12
C LEU A 111 -2.40 12.91 -2.79
N PHE A 112 -2.88 12.18 -1.79
CA PHE A 112 -2.21 12.10 -0.49
C PHE A 112 -1.30 10.88 -0.48
N THR A 113 -0.01 11.07 -0.19
CA THR A 113 0.98 10.00 -0.31
C THR A 113 1.79 9.80 0.96
N LEU A 114 2.15 8.55 1.23
CA LEU A 114 3.10 8.16 2.27
C LEU A 114 4.05 7.11 1.71
N ASP A 115 5.31 7.17 2.11
CA ASP A 115 6.22 6.04 2.01
C ASP A 115 6.32 5.38 3.39
N ALA A 116 6.16 4.09 3.43
CA ALA A 116 6.03 3.37 4.69
C ALA A 116 6.72 2.00 4.63
N PRO A 117 8.04 1.98 4.39
CA PRO A 117 8.78 0.72 4.41
C PRO A 117 8.59 -0.02 5.72
N VAL A 118 8.61 -1.36 5.65
CA VAL A 118 8.26 -2.23 6.75
C VAL A 118 9.44 -3.04 7.24
N SER A 119 9.39 -3.41 8.51
CA SER A 119 10.33 -4.31 9.15
C SER A 119 9.55 -5.36 9.95
N GLY A 120 10.04 -6.60 9.97
CA GLY A 120 9.40 -7.71 10.68
C GLY A 120 9.27 -9.01 9.88
N GLY A 121 9.59 -8.98 8.60
CA GLY A 121 9.60 -10.15 7.73
C GLY A 121 8.21 -10.76 7.50
N VAL A 122 8.18 -11.94 6.88
CA VAL A 122 6.95 -12.66 6.56
C VAL A 122 6.17 -13.01 7.84
N ILE A 123 6.87 -13.38 8.90
CA ILE A 123 6.24 -13.70 10.20
C ILE A 123 5.50 -12.47 10.74
N GLY A 124 6.12 -11.30 10.68
CA GLY A 124 5.50 -10.05 11.12
C GLY A 124 4.29 -9.69 10.24
N ALA A 125 4.37 -9.91 8.95
CA ALA A 125 3.26 -9.67 8.03
C ALA A 125 2.07 -10.57 8.36
N ASP A 126 2.31 -11.87 8.57
CA ASP A 126 1.26 -12.84 8.88
C ASP A 126 0.61 -12.55 10.24
N ASN A 127 1.39 -12.16 11.22
CA ASN A 127 0.92 -11.94 12.60
C ASN A 127 0.40 -10.52 12.86
N GLY A 128 0.51 -9.62 11.90
CA GLY A 128 0.10 -8.23 12.08
C GLY A 128 0.99 -7.48 13.08
N THR A 129 2.29 -7.80 13.11
CA THR A 129 3.25 -7.25 14.06
C THR A 129 4.38 -6.45 13.41
N LEU A 130 4.16 -5.97 12.19
CA LEU A 130 5.14 -5.18 11.47
C LEU A 130 5.42 -3.84 12.17
N THR A 131 6.60 -3.29 11.88
CA THR A 131 6.94 -1.92 12.21
C THR A 131 7.01 -1.12 10.92
N PHE A 132 6.32 0.02 10.90
CA PHE A 132 6.30 0.93 9.75
C PHE A 132 7.09 2.20 10.07
N MET A 133 8.04 2.51 9.21
CA MET A 133 8.82 3.75 9.27
C MET A 133 8.23 4.70 8.23
N VAL A 134 7.38 5.63 8.68
CA VAL A 134 6.53 6.40 7.76
C VAL A 134 7.13 7.76 7.43
N GLY A 135 7.21 8.08 6.15
CA GLY A 135 7.55 9.42 5.67
C GLY A 135 6.34 10.06 5.00
N GLY A 136 6.08 11.31 5.33
CA GLY A 136 4.99 12.07 4.75
C GLY A 136 4.41 13.09 5.69
N ASN A 137 3.26 13.62 5.32
CA ASN A 137 2.56 14.65 6.07
C ASN A 137 1.84 14.06 7.28
N LEU A 138 1.89 14.76 8.42
CA LEU A 138 1.27 14.30 9.68
C LEU A 138 -0.24 14.07 9.54
N GLU A 139 -0.94 14.98 8.87
CA GLU A 139 -2.39 14.84 8.69
C GLU A 139 -2.73 13.60 7.85
N THR A 140 -2.00 13.40 6.76
CA THR A 140 -2.14 12.20 5.91
C THR A 140 -1.88 10.93 6.71
N PHE A 141 -0.81 10.92 7.51
CA PHE A 141 -0.48 9.80 8.39
C PHE A 141 -1.62 9.51 9.37
N ASN A 142 -2.13 10.52 10.04
CA ASN A 142 -3.20 10.35 11.02
C ASN A 142 -4.48 9.79 10.39
N ASN A 143 -4.79 10.17 9.17
CA ASN A 143 -5.99 9.71 8.47
C ASN A 143 -5.96 8.23 8.10
N VAL A 144 -4.78 7.65 7.96
CA VAL A 144 -4.62 6.23 7.56
C VAL A 144 -3.92 5.37 8.62
N LYS A 145 -3.62 5.94 9.79
CA LYS A 145 -2.92 5.23 10.87
C LYS A 145 -3.62 3.95 11.30
N PHE A 146 -4.95 3.90 11.20
CA PHE A 146 -5.72 2.69 11.53
C PHE A 146 -5.28 1.47 10.72
N LEU A 147 -4.83 1.68 9.46
CA LEU A 147 -4.31 0.59 8.62
C LEU A 147 -2.99 0.05 9.17
N PHE A 148 -2.09 0.93 9.59
CA PHE A 148 -0.83 0.51 10.19
C PHE A 148 -1.06 -0.24 11.51
N ASN A 149 -2.06 0.16 12.29
CA ASN A 149 -2.42 -0.52 13.54
C ASN A 149 -2.96 -1.93 13.31
N ILE A 150 -3.59 -2.18 12.17
CA ILE A 150 -4.07 -3.51 11.79
C ILE A 150 -2.92 -4.40 11.31
N MET A 151 -2.04 -3.85 10.48
CA MET A 151 -0.95 -4.61 9.85
C MET A 151 0.29 -4.73 10.74
N GLY A 152 0.42 -3.89 11.75
CA GLY A 152 1.60 -3.84 12.57
C GLY A 152 1.33 -3.48 14.02
N LYS A 153 2.38 -3.56 14.84
CA LYS A 153 2.35 -3.15 16.23
C LYS A 153 2.91 -1.74 16.47
N ASN A 154 3.70 -1.24 15.53
CA ASN A 154 4.32 0.10 15.61
C ASN A 154 4.28 0.80 14.26
N SER A 155 3.94 2.08 14.28
CA SER A 155 4.13 2.97 13.15
C SER A 155 4.70 4.29 13.64
N ILE A 156 5.77 4.75 13.02
CA ILE A 156 6.51 5.92 13.45
C ILE A 156 6.59 6.89 12.28
N LEU A 157 6.08 8.10 12.48
CA LEU A 157 6.26 9.17 11.49
C LEU A 157 7.66 9.77 11.67
N CYS A 158 8.52 9.53 10.70
CA CYS A 158 9.93 9.93 10.75
C CYS A 158 10.17 11.35 10.24
N GLY A 159 9.25 11.88 9.45
CA GLY A 159 9.37 13.19 8.82
C GLY A 159 8.71 13.19 7.45
N ASP A 160 9.23 14.01 6.54
CA ASP A 160 8.74 14.08 5.17
C ASP A 160 9.07 12.81 4.38
N ILE A 161 8.49 12.68 3.19
CA ILE A 161 8.78 11.56 2.27
C ILE A 161 10.28 11.38 2.12
N GLY A 162 10.76 10.16 2.31
CA GLY A 162 12.17 9.82 2.22
C GLY A 162 12.98 10.04 3.49
N ALA A 163 12.33 10.34 4.62
CA ALA A 163 13.00 10.57 5.90
C ALA A 163 13.33 9.29 6.68
N ASP A 164 12.83 8.15 6.23
CA ASP A 164 12.97 6.84 6.86
C ASP A 164 14.32 6.17 6.64
#